data_604ccffe89a3128690e59b11febee67b
#
_entry.id   604ccffe89a3128690e59b11febee67b
#
_cell.length_a   1.000
_cell.length_b   1.000
_cell.length_c   1.000
_cell.angle_alpha   90.00
_cell.angle_beta   90.00
_cell.angle_gamma   90.00
#
_symmetry.space_group_name_H-M   'P 1'
#
loop_
_entity.id
_entity.type
_entity.pdbx_description
1 polymer ?
#
loop_
_entity_poly.entity_id
_entity_poly.type
_entity_poly.pdbx_seq_one_letter_code
_entity_poly.pdbx_strand_id
1 'polypeptide(L)'
;GWSRGQTSFAYTVASFASAAFGVIWGYIADKYGTKWFGLAGAVSMGIILYLLSSLGSIYQFYLLYFLFGALGSALLFSPLYANVGFWFRENPGLALGIAASGGAVGQAFIPHISGILIEASGWQNAYVSLALIYLAISLPISLLIKESPWREEARKDEVEEERNFPLSETAVVAWISLAVIFCCVCMSVPIMHLVPLLTDKGFSLEFSTFVLMLLMICGAFGRVFGGMLGDYIGALPGYILMSLGQTIFVVWFPHLISPVNIYLFAALFGFTYSGVMSSILVCTRVMVTAKFGARAMSLTSFFGWIGMGLGGFLGGYLFDIFGDYIWAFTIAGISGILNLFILSLFFMKIKKNQSDPKLEITNEY
;
A
#
# COMPACT_ATOMS: atom_id res chain seq x y z
N GLY A 1 -9.18 4.73 28.71
CA GLY A 1 -9.03 4.68 27.25
C GLY A 1 -8.05 3.60 26.86
N TRP A 2 -8.05 3.17 25.61
CA TRP A 2 -7.10 2.19 25.10
C TRP A 2 -5.75 2.86 24.82
N SER A 3 -4.65 2.07 24.93
CA SER A 3 -3.32 2.57 24.57
C SER A 3 -3.16 2.75 23.05
N ARG A 4 -2.15 3.50 22.63
CA ARG A 4 -1.89 3.69 21.19
C ARG A 4 -1.44 2.42 20.52
N GLY A 5 -0.66 1.58 21.19
CA GLY A 5 -0.31 0.25 20.71
C GLY A 5 -1.53 -0.64 20.49
N GLN A 6 -2.48 -0.64 21.45
CA GLN A 6 -3.73 -1.37 21.31
C GLN A 6 -4.57 -0.88 20.12
N THR A 7 -4.70 0.43 19.93
CA THR A 7 -5.47 0.97 18.81
C THR A 7 -4.79 0.72 17.46
N SER A 8 -3.47 0.87 17.40
CA SER A 8 -2.69 0.62 16.18
C SER A 8 -2.65 -0.87 15.80
N PHE A 9 -2.75 -1.78 16.77
CA PHE A 9 -2.81 -3.21 16.51
C PHE A 9 -4.04 -3.61 15.68
N ALA A 10 -5.15 -2.87 15.77
CA ALA A 10 -6.31 -3.09 14.90
C ALA A 10 -5.96 -2.94 13.42
N TYR A 11 -5.13 -1.94 13.05
CA TYR A 11 -4.64 -1.78 11.69
C TYR A 11 -3.78 -2.98 11.24
N THR A 12 -2.95 -3.51 12.13
CA THR A 12 -2.17 -4.72 11.89
C THR A 12 -3.07 -5.91 11.59
N VAL A 13 -4.10 -6.11 12.40
CA VAL A 13 -5.11 -7.17 12.20
C VAL A 13 -5.78 -7.02 10.83
N ALA A 14 -6.20 -5.82 10.46
CA ALA A 14 -6.80 -5.55 9.14
C ALA A 14 -5.82 -5.83 8.00
N SER A 15 -4.55 -5.43 8.14
CA SER A 15 -3.50 -5.63 7.14
C SER A 15 -3.22 -7.12 6.89
N PHE A 16 -3.08 -7.91 7.95
CA PHE A 16 -2.91 -9.36 7.84
C PHE A 16 -4.15 -10.06 7.27
N ALA A 17 -5.35 -9.64 7.69
CA ALA A 17 -6.58 -10.15 7.11
C ALA A 17 -6.68 -9.83 5.62
N SER A 18 -6.34 -8.60 5.20
CA SER A 18 -6.31 -8.20 3.79
C SER A 18 -5.31 -9.03 2.98
N ALA A 19 -4.13 -9.30 3.53
CA ALA A 19 -3.12 -10.13 2.89
C ALA A 19 -3.61 -11.57 2.67
N ALA A 20 -4.09 -12.21 3.72
CA ALA A 20 -4.53 -13.61 3.67
C ALA A 20 -5.79 -13.78 2.81
N PHE A 21 -6.81 -12.97 3.03
CA PHE A 21 -8.07 -13.05 2.30
C PHE A 21 -7.96 -12.52 0.86
N GLY A 22 -7.01 -11.63 0.56
CA GLY A 22 -6.73 -11.20 -0.80
C GLY A 22 -6.35 -12.37 -1.72
N VAL A 23 -5.59 -13.35 -1.22
CA VAL A 23 -5.25 -14.58 -1.95
C VAL A 23 -6.49 -15.46 -2.13
N ILE A 24 -7.29 -15.64 -1.05
CA ILE A 24 -8.52 -16.47 -1.09
C ILE A 24 -9.53 -15.89 -2.08
N TRP A 25 -9.81 -14.60 -1.99
CA TRP A 25 -10.77 -13.93 -2.87
C TRP A 25 -10.27 -13.85 -4.31
N GLY A 26 -8.95 -13.70 -4.52
CA GLY A 26 -8.35 -13.80 -5.85
C GLY A 26 -8.64 -15.14 -6.49
N TYR A 27 -8.41 -16.24 -5.77
CA TYR A 27 -8.73 -17.60 -6.26
C TYR A 27 -10.22 -17.79 -6.54
N ILE A 28 -11.11 -17.30 -5.67
CA ILE A 28 -12.56 -17.38 -5.86
C ILE A 28 -12.99 -16.53 -7.06
N ALA A 29 -12.42 -15.33 -7.21
CA ALA A 29 -12.67 -14.47 -8.36
C ALA A 29 -12.25 -15.12 -9.67
N ASP A 30 -11.11 -15.81 -9.68
CA ASP A 30 -10.64 -16.55 -10.84
C ASP A 30 -11.61 -17.66 -11.27
N LYS A 31 -12.30 -18.29 -10.34
CA LYS A 31 -13.23 -19.38 -10.61
C LYS A 31 -14.64 -18.88 -10.99
N TYR A 32 -15.16 -17.90 -10.23
CA TYR A 32 -16.58 -17.50 -10.29
C TYR A 32 -16.83 -16.11 -10.89
N GLY A 33 -15.76 -15.35 -11.20
CA GLY A 33 -15.88 -13.97 -11.69
C GLY A 33 -15.85 -12.93 -10.60
N THR A 34 -15.79 -11.66 -11.03
CA THR A 34 -15.61 -10.51 -10.15
C THR A 34 -16.86 -9.64 -9.99
N LYS A 35 -17.91 -9.91 -10.77
CA LYS A 35 -19.12 -9.08 -10.86
C LYS A 35 -19.73 -8.72 -9.50
N TRP A 36 -19.82 -9.70 -8.58
CA TRP A 36 -20.46 -9.52 -7.28
C TRP A 36 -19.52 -9.02 -6.18
N PHE A 37 -18.21 -9.03 -6.44
CA PHE A 37 -17.19 -8.62 -5.44
C PHE A 37 -17.33 -7.15 -5.06
N GLY A 38 -17.59 -6.28 -6.04
CA GLY A 38 -17.81 -4.86 -5.76
C GLY A 38 -18.99 -4.62 -4.83
N LEU A 39 -20.13 -5.27 -5.11
CA LEU A 39 -21.33 -5.12 -4.28
C LEU A 39 -21.13 -5.73 -2.88
N ALA A 40 -20.60 -6.95 -2.79
CA ALA A 40 -20.34 -7.61 -1.52
C ALA A 40 -19.37 -6.80 -0.65
N GLY A 41 -18.27 -6.30 -1.23
CA GLY A 41 -17.31 -5.46 -0.54
C GLY A 41 -17.88 -4.10 -0.10
N ALA A 42 -18.70 -3.47 -0.96
CA ALA A 42 -19.37 -2.20 -0.62
C ALA A 42 -20.32 -2.36 0.56
N VAL A 43 -21.17 -3.37 0.53
CA VAL A 43 -22.12 -3.65 1.63
C VAL A 43 -21.38 -4.02 2.91
N SER A 44 -20.40 -4.93 2.84
CA SER A 44 -19.62 -5.35 4.02
C SER A 44 -18.89 -4.17 4.66
N MET A 45 -18.22 -3.35 3.87
CA MET A 45 -17.49 -2.18 4.35
C MET A 45 -18.42 -1.17 5.01
N GLY A 46 -19.57 -0.88 4.40
CA GLY A 46 -20.57 0.04 4.97
C GLY A 46 -21.13 -0.44 6.30
N ILE A 47 -21.45 -1.74 6.40
CA ILE A 47 -21.93 -2.35 7.66
C ILE A 47 -20.83 -2.28 8.72
N ILE A 48 -19.58 -2.60 8.39
CA ILE A 48 -18.46 -2.59 9.33
C ILE A 48 -18.20 -1.16 9.83
N LEU A 49 -18.21 -0.15 8.95
CA LEU A 49 -18.06 1.25 9.36
C LEU A 49 -19.20 1.68 10.30
N TYR A 50 -20.43 1.25 10.04
CA TYR A 50 -21.56 1.53 10.92
C TYR A 50 -21.39 0.87 12.30
N LEU A 51 -20.97 -0.40 12.34
CA LEU A 51 -20.75 -1.13 13.59
C LEU A 51 -19.58 -0.54 14.40
N LEU A 52 -18.59 0.05 13.76
CA LEU A 52 -17.49 0.77 14.43
C LEU A 52 -17.98 2.00 15.22
N SER A 53 -19.15 2.55 14.92
CA SER A 53 -19.73 3.66 15.70
C SER A 53 -20.17 3.26 17.11
N SER A 54 -20.41 1.98 17.36
CA SER A 54 -20.95 1.42 18.63
C SER A 54 -19.98 0.52 19.38
N LEU A 55 -18.70 0.89 19.35
CA LEU A 55 -17.64 0.09 20.02
C LEU A 55 -17.81 0.08 21.55
N GLY A 56 -17.89 -1.13 22.12
CA GLY A 56 -17.93 -1.34 23.56
C GLY A 56 -16.66 -1.98 24.13
N SER A 57 -15.85 -2.67 23.29
CA SER A 57 -14.64 -3.36 23.73
C SER A 57 -13.54 -3.36 22.68
N ILE A 58 -12.28 -3.53 23.14
CA ILE A 58 -11.11 -3.65 22.26
C ILE A 58 -11.18 -4.91 21.38
N TYR A 59 -11.76 -5.99 21.87
CA TYR A 59 -11.92 -7.23 21.09
C TYR A 59 -12.92 -7.06 19.95
N GLN A 60 -14.02 -6.31 20.19
CA GLN A 60 -14.96 -5.93 19.13
C GLN A 60 -14.27 -5.07 18.08
N PHE A 61 -13.40 -4.15 18.50
CA PHE A 61 -12.59 -3.32 17.61
C PHE A 61 -11.69 -4.17 16.71
N TYR A 62 -10.96 -5.14 17.28
CA TYR A 62 -10.11 -6.05 16.51
C TYR A 62 -10.91 -6.94 15.56
N LEU A 63 -12.05 -7.46 15.99
CA LEU A 63 -12.93 -8.26 15.14
C LEU A 63 -13.45 -7.46 13.95
N LEU A 64 -13.92 -6.23 14.17
CA LEU A 64 -14.42 -5.37 13.11
C LEU A 64 -13.29 -4.96 12.13
N TYR A 65 -12.08 -4.69 12.62
CA TYR A 65 -10.93 -4.43 11.75
C TYR A 65 -10.46 -5.68 11.00
N PHE A 66 -10.55 -6.86 11.59
CA PHE A 66 -10.34 -8.12 10.86
C PHE A 66 -11.35 -8.27 9.72
N LEU A 67 -12.62 -8.06 9.98
CA LEU A 67 -13.67 -8.12 8.95
C LEU A 67 -13.49 -7.01 7.90
N PHE A 68 -13.06 -5.81 8.29
CA PHE A 68 -12.70 -4.72 7.40
C PHE A 68 -11.61 -5.14 6.41
N GLY A 69 -10.56 -5.80 6.89
CA GLY A 69 -9.50 -6.35 6.06
C GLY A 69 -9.99 -7.48 5.15
N ALA A 70 -10.69 -8.45 5.73
CA ALA A 70 -11.08 -9.69 5.05
C ALA A 70 -12.23 -9.53 4.05
N LEU A 71 -13.29 -8.79 4.43
CA LEU A 71 -14.52 -8.65 3.65
C LEU A 71 -14.67 -7.27 2.99
N GLY A 72 -13.94 -6.25 3.45
CA GLY A 72 -13.92 -4.94 2.85
C GLY A 72 -12.76 -4.81 1.87
N SER A 73 -11.58 -4.59 2.39
CA SER A 73 -10.37 -4.30 1.60
C SER A 73 -10.00 -5.43 0.62
N ALA A 74 -9.95 -6.67 1.09
CA ALA A 74 -9.52 -7.81 0.27
C ALA A 74 -10.48 -8.10 -0.90
N LEU A 75 -11.80 -7.97 -0.70
CA LEU A 75 -12.79 -8.14 -1.75
C LEU A 75 -12.71 -7.07 -2.84
N LEU A 76 -12.45 -5.84 -2.44
CA LEU A 76 -12.46 -4.69 -3.37
C LEU A 76 -11.13 -4.55 -4.10
N PHE A 77 -10.01 -4.87 -3.47
CA PHE A 77 -8.70 -4.59 -4.04
C PHE A 77 -8.29 -5.62 -5.11
N SER A 78 -7.94 -6.82 -4.69
CA SER A 78 -7.31 -7.82 -5.59
C SER A 78 -8.20 -8.24 -6.77
N PRO A 79 -9.48 -8.64 -6.56
CA PRO A 79 -10.32 -9.11 -7.66
C PRO A 79 -10.69 -8.03 -8.68
N LEU A 80 -10.97 -6.80 -8.21
CA LEU A 80 -11.38 -5.72 -9.12
C LEU A 80 -10.21 -5.18 -9.93
N TYR A 81 -9.00 -5.13 -9.36
CA TYR A 81 -7.80 -4.78 -10.14
C TYR A 81 -7.50 -5.80 -11.22
N ALA A 82 -7.67 -7.10 -10.94
CA ALA A 82 -7.53 -8.13 -11.96
C ALA A 82 -8.53 -7.92 -13.09
N ASN A 83 -9.80 -7.63 -12.79
CA ASN A 83 -10.82 -7.34 -13.78
C ASN A 83 -10.47 -6.13 -14.66
N VAL A 84 -9.95 -5.05 -14.09
CA VAL A 84 -9.46 -3.87 -14.85
C VAL A 84 -8.36 -4.30 -15.83
N GLY A 85 -7.41 -5.12 -15.39
CA GLY A 85 -6.34 -5.63 -16.25
C GLY A 85 -6.85 -6.43 -17.44
N PHE A 86 -7.95 -7.16 -17.31
CA PHE A 86 -8.58 -7.91 -18.42
C PHE A 86 -9.36 -7.01 -19.40
N TRP A 87 -9.90 -5.87 -18.93
CA TRP A 87 -10.61 -4.94 -19.81
C TRP A 87 -9.69 -4.19 -20.77
N PHE A 88 -8.48 -3.84 -20.34
CA PHE A 88 -7.56 -2.96 -21.05
C PHE A 88 -6.30 -3.73 -21.49
N ARG A 89 -6.41 -4.46 -22.61
CA ARG A 89 -5.33 -5.31 -23.15
C ARG A 89 -4.15 -4.50 -23.72
N GLU A 90 -4.44 -3.39 -24.41
CA GLU A 90 -3.39 -2.59 -25.07
C GLU A 90 -2.55 -1.77 -24.08
N ASN A 91 -3.18 -1.20 -23.04
CA ASN A 91 -2.54 -0.34 -22.05
C ASN A 91 -2.98 -0.72 -20.61
N PRO A 92 -2.74 -1.95 -20.15
CA PRO A 92 -3.20 -2.40 -18.83
C PRO A 92 -2.53 -1.63 -17.70
N GLY A 93 -1.27 -1.18 -17.89
CA GLY A 93 -0.54 -0.40 -16.89
C GLY A 93 -1.18 0.97 -16.63
N LEU A 94 -1.58 1.69 -17.67
CA LEU A 94 -2.28 2.96 -17.53
C LEU A 94 -3.63 2.79 -16.83
N ALA A 95 -4.41 1.79 -17.23
CA ALA A 95 -5.72 1.52 -16.65
C ALA A 95 -5.64 1.17 -15.16
N LEU A 96 -4.68 0.29 -14.79
CA LEU A 96 -4.38 -0.04 -13.41
C LEU A 96 -3.86 1.17 -12.62
N GLY A 97 -3.05 2.02 -13.24
CA GLY A 97 -2.57 3.27 -12.64
C GLY A 97 -3.70 4.24 -12.32
N ILE A 98 -4.66 4.42 -13.25
CA ILE A 98 -5.87 5.23 -13.02
C ILE A 98 -6.70 4.63 -11.89
N ALA A 99 -6.94 3.32 -11.88
CA ALA A 99 -7.67 2.66 -10.82
C ALA A 99 -6.97 2.82 -9.46
N ALA A 100 -5.63 2.69 -9.41
CA ALA A 100 -4.84 2.88 -8.20
C ALA A 100 -4.86 4.33 -7.70
N SER A 101 -4.98 5.32 -8.60
CA SER A 101 -5.09 6.73 -8.21
C SER A 101 -6.32 7.02 -7.37
N GLY A 102 -7.43 6.31 -7.58
CA GLY A 102 -8.60 6.37 -6.73
C GLY A 102 -8.32 6.05 -5.26
N GLY A 103 -7.45 5.06 -5.00
CA GLY A 103 -6.98 4.76 -3.65
C GLY A 103 -6.18 5.92 -3.03
N ALA A 104 -5.33 6.59 -3.81
CA ALA A 104 -4.58 7.76 -3.34
C ALA A 104 -5.51 8.94 -3.02
N VAL A 105 -6.53 9.17 -3.85
CA VAL A 105 -7.56 10.19 -3.61
C VAL A 105 -8.32 9.88 -2.31
N GLY A 106 -8.75 8.62 -2.12
CA GLY A 106 -9.40 8.22 -0.87
C GLY A 106 -8.51 8.45 0.36
N GLN A 107 -7.25 8.05 0.29
CA GLN A 107 -6.27 8.27 1.37
C GLN A 107 -6.00 9.76 1.64
N ALA A 108 -6.14 10.62 0.64
CA ALA A 108 -6.00 12.07 0.81
C ALA A 108 -7.21 12.68 1.53
N PHE A 109 -8.40 12.42 1.02
CA PHE A 109 -9.60 13.15 1.44
C PHE A 109 -10.31 12.53 2.65
N ILE A 110 -10.35 11.19 2.77
CA ILE A 110 -11.12 10.55 3.85
C ILE A 110 -10.59 10.88 5.25
N PRO A 111 -9.26 10.87 5.55
CA PRO A 111 -8.77 11.28 6.86
C PRO A 111 -9.10 12.73 7.19
N HIS A 112 -9.02 13.63 6.21
CA HIS A 112 -9.35 15.04 6.42
C HIS A 112 -10.85 15.26 6.70
N ILE A 113 -11.72 14.65 5.89
CA ILE A 113 -13.19 14.65 6.12
C ILE A 113 -13.50 14.02 7.49
N SER A 114 -12.83 12.94 7.85
CA SER A 114 -13.00 12.29 9.16
C SER A 114 -12.61 13.23 10.31
N GLY A 115 -11.51 13.98 10.15
CA GLY A 115 -11.10 15.00 11.14
C GLY A 115 -12.18 16.04 11.39
N ILE A 116 -12.73 16.63 10.32
CA ILE A 116 -13.82 17.62 10.39
C ILE A 116 -15.06 17.01 11.07
N LEU A 117 -15.46 15.81 10.69
CA LEU A 117 -16.62 15.13 11.26
C LEU A 117 -16.43 14.80 12.75
N ILE A 118 -15.20 14.41 13.16
CA ILE A 118 -14.88 14.11 14.56
C ILE A 118 -14.93 15.37 15.40
N GLU A 119 -14.39 16.49 14.93
CA GLU A 119 -14.44 17.77 15.63
C GLU A 119 -15.89 18.29 15.76
N ALA A 120 -16.71 18.11 14.72
CA ALA A 120 -18.08 18.58 14.70
C ALA A 120 -19.05 17.74 15.54
N SER A 121 -18.91 16.42 15.58
CA SER A 121 -19.95 15.52 16.13
C SER A 121 -19.43 14.32 16.93
N GLY A 122 -18.12 14.24 17.15
CA GLY A 122 -17.47 13.13 17.83
C GLY A 122 -17.25 11.91 16.93
N TRP A 123 -16.37 11.00 17.36
CA TRP A 123 -15.92 9.89 16.53
C TRP A 123 -17.04 8.87 16.20
N GLN A 124 -18.01 8.65 17.08
CA GLN A 124 -19.14 7.73 16.84
C GLN A 124 -19.97 8.21 15.65
N ASN A 125 -20.40 9.47 15.69
CA ASN A 125 -21.21 10.08 14.61
C ASN A 125 -20.38 10.22 13.32
N ALA A 126 -19.09 10.44 13.42
CA ALA A 126 -18.20 10.45 12.27
C ALA A 126 -18.20 9.08 11.56
N TYR A 127 -18.15 7.97 12.27
CA TYR A 127 -18.25 6.63 11.67
C TYR A 127 -19.62 6.40 11.00
N VAL A 128 -20.71 6.82 11.62
CA VAL A 128 -22.06 6.75 11.00
C VAL A 128 -22.12 7.56 9.71
N SER A 129 -21.62 8.79 9.74
CA SER A 129 -21.59 9.67 8.56
C SER A 129 -20.75 9.09 7.44
N LEU A 130 -19.57 8.57 7.76
CA LEU A 130 -18.68 7.90 6.80
C LEU A 130 -19.32 6.65 6.21
N ALA A 131 -20.02 5.84 7.02
CA ALA A 131 -20.75 4.67 6.54
C ALA A 131 -21.82 5.06 5.52
N LEU A 132 -22.61 6.09 5.82
CA LEU A 132 -23.66 6.57 4.92
C LEU A 132 -23.10 7.16 3.63
N ILE A 133 -22.09 8.02 3.71
CA ILE A 133 -21.41 8.61 2.55
C ILE A 133 -20.82 7.48 1.68
N TYR A 134 -20.12 6.53 2.31
CA TYR A 134 -19.51 5.41 1.61
C TYR A 134 -20.57 4.57 0.88
N LEU A 135 -21.64 4.17 1.54
CA LEU A 135 -22.73 3.39 0.93
C LEU A 135 -23.43 4.16 -0.19
N ALA A 136 -23.72 5.44 0.00
CA ALA A 136 -24.37 6.28 -1.00
C ALA A 136 -23.55 6.39 -2.31
N ILE A 137 -22.20 6.33 -2.21
CA ILE A 137 -21.32 6.39 -3.37
C ILE A 137 -21.03 4.98 -3.91
N SER A 138 -20.64 4.04 -3.03
CA SER A 138 -20.12 2.74 -3.45
C SER A 138 -21.20 1.79 -3.99
N LEU A 139 -22.44 1.83 -3.45
CA LEU A 139 -23.51 0.95 -3.94
C LEU A 139 -23.90 1.23 -5.38
N PRO A 140 -24.21 2.46 -5.81
CA PRO A 140 -24.52 2.74 -7.21
C PRO A 140 -23.34 2.36 -8.14
N ILE A 141 -22.10 2.68 -7.74
CA ILE A 141 -20.91 2.38 -8.54
C ILE A 141 -20.72 0.87 -8.66
N SER A 142 -20.90 0.13 -7.56
CA SER A 142 -20.72 -1.33 -7.56
C SER A 142 -21.69 -2.06 -8.50
N LEU A 143 -22.89 -1.54 -8.70
CA LEU A 143 -23.87 -2.08 -9.63
C LEU A 143 -23.47 -1.89 -11.12
N LEU A 144 -22.59 -0.94 -11.41
CA LEU A 144 -22.06 -0.68 -12.75
C LEU A 144 -20.89 -1.61 -13.12
N ILE A 145 -20.34 -2.35 -12.16
CA ILE A 145 -19.21 -3.27 -12.40
C ILE A 145 -19.67 -4.42 -13.31
N LYS A 146 -18.94 -4.58 -14.40
CA LYS A 146 -19.14 -5.66 -15.37
C LYS A 146 -17.90 -6.53 -15.44
N GLU A 147 -18.09 -7.82 -15.65
CA GLU A 147 -17.00 -8.76 -15.96
C GLU A 147 -16.41 -8.45 -17.33
N SER A 148 -15.09 -8.53 -17.48
CA SER A 148 -14.46 -8.39 -18.78
C SER A 148 -14.81 -9.57 -19.70
N PRO A 149 -15.28 -9.31 -20.93
CA PRO A 149 -15.56 -10.37 -21.90
C PRO A 149 -14.28 -11.11 -22.34
N TRP A 150 -13.12 -10.47 -22.18
CA TRP A 150 -11.81 -10.98 -22.62
C TRP A 150 -11.10 -11.85 -21.56
N ARG A 151 -11.74 -12.07 -20.43
CA ARG A 151 -11.15 -12.81 -19.31
C ARG A 151 -10.73 -14.23 -19.67
N GLU A 152 -11.58 -14.96 -20.41
CA GLU A 152 -11.30 -16.36 -20.81
C GLU A 152 -10.21 -16.43 -21.86
N GLU A 153 -10.15 -15.47 -22.78
CA GLU A 153 -9.10 -15.39 -23.79
C GLU A 153 -7.76 -15.04 -23.18
N ALA A 154 -7.71 -14.03 -22.29
CA ALA A 154 -6.48 -13.64 -21.60
C ALA A 154 -5.82 -14.79 -20.79
N ARG A 155 -6.61 -15.79 -20.40
CA ARG A 155 -6.10 -17.01 -19.76
C ARG A 155 -5.52 -18.03 -20.74
N LYS A 156 -5.89 -17.98 -22.03
CA LYS A 156 -5.41 -18.90 -23.07
C LYS A 156 -4.16 -18.37 -23.79
N ASP A 157 -4.01 -17.04 -23.86
CA ASP A 157 -2.91 -16.35 -24.56
C ASP A 157 -1.61 -16.25 -23.73
N GLU A 158 -1.38 -17.15 -22.76
CA GLU A 158 -0.10 -17.24 -22.04
C GLU A 158 0.97 -17.78 -22.99
N VAL A 159 1.55 -16.87 -23.79
CA VAL A 159 2.73 -17.16 -24.64
C VAL A 159 3.91 -17.47 -23.71
N GLU A 160 4.67 -18.52 -24.04
CA GLU A 160 5.95 -18.80 -23.40
C GLU A 160 6.95 -17.70 -23.79
N GLU A 161 7.15 -16.71 -22.92
CA GLU A 161 8.20 -15.71 -23.07
C GLU A 161 9.55 -16.34 -22.59
N GLU A 162 10.54 -16.38 -23.45
CA GLU A 162 11.91 -16.67 -23.06
C GLU A 162 12.43 -15.56 -22.13
N ARG A 163 12.73 -15.94 -20.90
CA ARG A 163 13.23 -15.04 -19.89
C ARG A 163 14.73 -14.93 -19.94
N ASN A 164 15.24 -13.79 -20.35
CA ASN A 164 16.68 -13.47 -20.29
C ASN A 164 17.00 -12.63 -19.04
N PHE A 165 16.94 -13.23 -17.85
CA PHE A 165 17.26 -12.56 -16.57
C PHE A 165 18.20 -13.41 -15.72
N PRO A 166 19.26 -12.82 -15.13
CA PRO A 166 20.39 -13.56 -14.52
C PRO A 166 20.07 -14.28 -13.20
N LEU A 167 18.84 -14.20 -12.70
CA LEU A 167 18.39 -14.85 -11.46
C LEU A 167 17.08 -15.58 -11.67
N SER A 168 16.81 -16.65 -10.92
CA SER A 168 15.51 -17.33 -10.94
C SER A 168 14.39 -16.41 -10.45
N GLU A 169 13.17 -16.61 -10.94
CA GLU A 169 12.00 -15.81 -10.57
C GLU A 169 11.73 -15.83 -9.05
N THR A 170 11.87 -17.02 -8.45
CA THR A 170 11.72 -17.18 -7.00
C THR A 170 12.76 -16.35 -6.23
N ALA A 171 14.01 -16.32 -6.71
CA ALA A 171 15.05 -15.49 -6.08
C ALA A 171 14.75 -14.00 -6.23
N VAL A 172 14.27 -13.54 -7.39
CA VAL A 172 13.86 -12.15 -7.61
C VAL A 172 12.73 -11.77 -6.64
N VAL A 173 11.67 -12.58 -6.57
CA VAL A 173 10.54 -12.32 -5.67
C VAL A 173 10.98 -12.35 -4.22
N ALA A 174 11.87 -13.24 -3.82
CA ALA A 174 12.40 -13.28 -2.45
C ALA A 174 13.17 -12.00 -2.08
N TRP A 175 14.05 -11.50 -2.99
CA TRP A 175 14.77 -10.25 -2.77
C TRP A 175 13.85 -9.04 -2.66
N ILE A 176 12.88 -8.91 -3.60
CA ILE A 176 11.92 -7.81 -3.60
C ILE A 176 11.03 -7.90 -2.35
N SER A 177 10.48 -9.07 -2.02
CA SER A 177 9.61 -9.27 -0.86
C SER A 177 10.29 -8.94 0.45
N LEU A 178 11.57 -9.34 0.60
CA LEU A 178 12.34 -8.99 1.80
C LEU A 178 12.56 -7.47 1.92
N ALA A 179 12.91 -6.81 0.83
CA ALA A 179 13.07 -5.36 0.79
C ALA A 179 11.74 -4.64 1.09
N VAL A 180 10.64 -5.11 0.51
CA VAL A 180 9.30 -4.51 0.66
C VAL A 180 8.82 -4.54 2.11
N ILE A 181 9.12 -5.56 2.92
CA ILE A 181 8.78 -5.56 4.35
C ILE A 181 9.33 -4.32 5.03
N PHE A 182 10.63 -4.08 4.91
CA PHE A 182 11.28 -2.94 5.57
C PHE A 182 10.89 -1.61 4.95
N CYS A 183 10.68 -1.57 3.64
CA CYS A 183 10.15 -0.42 2.93
C CYS A 183 8.76 -0.03 3.47
N CYS A 184 7.86 -1.00 3.63
CA CYS A 184 6.50 -0.78 4.11
C CYS A 184 6.45 -0.43 5.60
N VAL A 185 7.35 -0.94 6.44
CA VAL A 185 7.52 -0.45 7.82
C VAL A 185 7.89 1.04 7.82
N CYS A 186 8.84 1.45 6.97
CA CYS A 186 9.28 2.84 6.87
C CYS A 186 8.13 3.79 6.51
N MET A 187 7.27 3.41 5.55
CA MET A 187 6.16 4.28 5.11
C MET A 187 4.93 4.22 6.02
N SER A 188 4.69 3.09 6.68
CA SER A 188 3.50 2.89 7.50
C SER A 188 3.50 3.77 8.75
N VAL A 189 4.65 4.01 9.36
CA VAL A 189 4.76 4.84 10.57
C VAL A 189 4.23 6.26 10.32
N PRO A 190 4.70 7.02 9.32
CA PRO A 190 4.13 8.34 9.05
C PRO A 190 2.65 8.30 8.64
N ILE A 191 2.25 7.33 7.83
CA ILE A 191 0.86 7.22 7.38
C ILE A 191 -0.09 7.06 8.57
N MET A 192 0.28 6.27 9.56
CA MET A 192 -0.58 5.95 10.72
C MET A 192 -0.40 6.95 11.87
N HIS A 193 0.79 7.51 12.04
CA HIS A 193 1.14 8.25 13.26
C HIS A 193 1.46 9.73 13.03
N LEU A 194 1.40 10.26 11.81
CA LEU A 194 1.65 11.68 11.54
C LEU A 194 0.58 12.57 12.19
N VAL A 195 -0.69 12.20 12.07
CA VAL A 195 -1.80 12.96 12.68
C VAL A 195 -1.69 12.95 14.21
N PRO A 196 -1.56 11.78 14.89
CA PRO A 196 -1.30 11.75 16.34
C PRO A 196 -0.05 12.52 16.75
N LEU A 197 1.05 12.41 16.02
CA LEU A 197 2.28 13.16 16.30
C LEU A 197 2.03 14.67 16.29
N LEU A 198 1.32 15.19 15.29
CA LEU A 198 1.07 16.62 15.16
C LEU A 198 0.07 17.12 16.21
N THR A 199 -0.95 16.35 16.53
CA THR A 199 -1.91 16.68 17.60
C THR A 199 -1.24 16.68 18.98
N ASP A 200 -0.30 15.77 19.25
CA ASP A 200 0.49 15.78 20.49
C ASP A 200 1.41 16.99 20.60
N LYS A 201 1.83 17.56 19.48
CA LYS A 201 2.59 18.81 19.42
C LYS A 201 1.73 20.06 19.59
N GLY A 202 0.41 19.90 19.76
CA GLY A 202 -0.55 20.99 19.98
C GLY A 202 -1.15 21.58 18.71
N PHE A 203 -0.94 20.98 17.54
CA PHE A 203 -1.64 21.38 16.34
C PHE A 203 -3.09 20.86 16.35
N SER A 204 -4.01 21.59 15.71
CA SER A 204 -5.39 21.16 15.60
C SER A 204 -5.52 19.85 14.79
N LEU A 205 -6.59 19.10 15.01
CA LEU A 205 -6.89 17.90 14.25
C LEU A 205 -7.08 18.21 12.77
N GLU A 206 -7.74 19.34 12.46
CA GLU A 206 -7.94 19.83 11.09
C GLU A 206 -6.59 20.08 10.39
N PHE A 207 -5.67 20.81 11.02
CA PHE A 207 -4.32 21.03 10.50
C PHE A 207 -3.60 19.71 10.26
N SER A 208 -3.62 18.80 11.23
CA SER A 208 -2.90 17.54 11.19
C SER A 208 -3.40 16.62 10.07
N THR A 209 -4.72 16.55 9.87
CA THR A 209 -5.33 15.78 8.78
C THR A 209 -5.13 16.44 7.43
N PHE A 210 -5.08 17.79 7.36
CA PHE A 210 -4.72 18.52 6.15
C PHE A 210 -3.27 18.24 5.71
N VAL A 211 -2.33 18.17 6.65
CA VAL A 211 -0.93 17.77 6.36
C VAL A 211 -0.88 16.37 5.76
N LEU A 212 -1.64 15.42 6.32
CA LEU A 212 -1.74 14.07 5.77
C LEU A 212 -2.37 14.07 4.37
N MET A 213 -3.41 14.88 4.14
CA MET A 213 -4.03 15.05 2.83
C MET A 213 -3.01 15.58 1.81
N LEU A 214 -2.23 16.61 2.15
CA LEU A 214 -1.17 17.15 1.29
C LEU A 214 -0.12 16.09 0.95
N LEU A 215 0.32 15.31 1.94
CA LEU A 215 1.25 14.20 1.76
C LEU A 215 0.72 13.20 0.72
N MET A 216 -0.56 12.82 0.81
CA MET A 216 -1.18 11.86 -0.10
C MET A 216 -1.39 12.43 -1.51
N ILE A 217 -1.74 13.72 -1.64
CA ILE A 217 -1.87 14.40 -2.93
C ILE A 217 -0.51 14.45 -3.64
N CYS A 218 0.54 14.89 -2.95
CA CYS A 218 1.90 14.87 -3.51
C CYS A 218 2.34 13.44 -3.85
N GLY A 219 1.88 12.46 -3.08
CA GLY A 219 2.06 11.05 -3.36
C GLY A 219 1.43 10.60 -4.68
N ALA A 220 0.27 11.13 -5.07
CA ALA A 220 -0.33 10.80 -6.37
C ALA A 220 0.59 11.18 -7.54
N PHE A 221 1.23 12.35 -7.48
CA PHE A 221 2.25 12.74 -8.46
C PHE A 221 3.50 11.86 -8.38
N GLY A 222 3.93 11.51 -7.15
CA GLY A 222 5.05 10.62 -6.92
C GLY A 222 4.86 9.23 -7.56
N ARG A 223 3.64 8.69 -7.56
CA ARG A 223 3.33 7.41 -8.23
C ARG A 223 3.57 7.46 -9.73
N VAL A 224 3.13 8.52 -10.38
CA VAL A 224 3.34 8.71 -11.82
C VAL A 224 4.83 8.86 -12.10
N PHE A 225 5.50 9.73 -11.35
CA PHE A 225 6.94 9.98 -11.52
C PHE A 225 7.79 8.73 -11.24
N GLY A 226 7.49 7.96 -10.19
CA GLY A 226 8.21 6.73 -9.86
C GLY A 226 8.08 5.65 -10.94
N GLY A 227 6.91 5.54 -11.57
CA GLY A 227 6.71 4.68 -12.75
C GLY A 227 7.56 5.11 -13.92
N MET A 228 7.48 6.40 -14.31
CA MET A 228 8.28 6.98 -15.40
C MET A 228 9.79 6.87 -15.13
N LEU A 229 10.21 7.07 -13.89
CA LEU A 229 11.62 6.97 -13.50
C LEU A 229 12.14 5.55 -13.71
N GLY A 230 11.34 4.54 -13.40
CA GLY A 230 11.66 3.15 -13.66
C GLY A 230 11.86 2.84 -15.14
N ASP A 231 11.09 3.47 -16.02
CA ASP A 231 11.23 3.34 -17.48
C ASP A 231 12.51 4.02 -17.99
N TYR A 232 12.90 5.15 -17.37
CA TYR A 232 14.04 5.96 -17.82
C TYR A 232 15.40 5.47 -17.31
N ILE A 233 15.55 5.17 -16.01
CA ILE A 233 16.82 4.76 -15.39
C ILE A 233 16.89 3.27 -15.04
N GLY A 234 15.80 2.53 -15.31
CA GLY A 234 15.61 1.13 -14.93
C GLY A 234 14.83 0.95 -13.63
N ALA A 235 14.12 -0.15 -13.54
CA ALA A 235 13.17 -0.42 -12.45
C ALA A 235 13.82 -0.41 -11.06
N LEU A 236 14.94 -1.13 -10.88
CA LEU A 236 15.62 -1.25 -9.58
C LEU A 236 16.34 0.04 -9.15
N PRO A 237 17.09 0.75 -10.02
CA PRO A 237 17.62 2.07 -9.70
C PRO A 237 16.52 3.09 -9.35
N GLY A 238 15.40 3.08 -10.07
CA GLY A 238 14.24 3.91 -9.75
C GLY A 238 13.68 3.62 -8.36
N TYR A 239 13.54 2.34 -8.01
CA TYR A 239 13.11 1.92 -6.66
C TYR A 239 14.11 2.40 -5.58
N ILE A 240 15.41 2.23 -5.79
CA ILE A 240 16.46 2.67 -4.84
C ILE A 240 16.38 4.19 -4.64
N LEU A 241 16.25 4.97 -5.72
CA LEU A 241 16.23 6.44 -5.63
C LEU A 241 15.00 6.96 -4.88
N MET A 242 13.81 6.41 -5.18
CA MET A 242 12.59 6.76 -4.46
C MET A 242 12.66 6.34 -2.99
N SER A 243 13.19 5.14 -2.69
CA SER A 243 13.39 4.67 -1.32
C SER A 243 14.39 5.53 -0.53
N LEU A 244 15.40 6.05 -1.19
CA LEU A 244 16.36 6.98 -0.56
C LEU A 244 15.64 8.25 -0.08
N GLY A 245 14.78 8.82 -0.92
CA GLY A 245 14.00 9.99 -0.56
C GLY A 245 13.09 9.74 0.66
N GLN A 246 12.28 8.68 0.65
CA GLN A 246 11.41 8.37 1.79
C GLN A 246 12.22 8.14 3.08
N THR A 247 13.38 7.47 2.99
CA THR A 247 14.25 7.18 4.15
C THR A 247 14.84 8.45 4.75
N ILE A 248 15.25 9.40 3.90
CA ILE A 248 15.79 10.68 4.35
C ILE A 248 14.71 11.52 5.05
N PHE A 249 13.50 11.59 4.49
CA PHE A 249 12.49 12.50 5.01
C PHE A 249 11.75 11.96 6.24
N VAL A 250 11.64 10.64 6.42
CA VAL A 250 10.84 10.04 7.50
C VAL A 250 11.32 10.45 8.89
N VAL A 251 12.62 10.50 9.11
CA VAL A 251 13.22 10.72 10.46
C VAL A 251 13.02 12.13 10.99
N TRP A 252 12.68 13.08 10.14
CA TRP A 252 12.58 14.48 10.53
C TRP A 252 11.24 14.86 11.17
N PHE A 253 10.15 14.15 10.89
CA PHE A 253 8.81 14.51 11.36
C PHE A 253 8.72 14.80 12.88
N PRO A 254 9.33 14.01 13.79
CA PRO A 254 9.30 14.31 15.20
C PRO A 254 10.02 15.62 15.57
N HIS A 255 10.92 16.11 14.75
CA HIS A 255 11.73 17.29 15.02
C HIS A 255 11.17 18.58 14.39
N LEU A 256 10.15 18.46 13.51
CA LEU A 256 9.54 19.61 12.85
C LEU A 256 8.60 20.36 13.81
N ILE A 257 8.74 21.69 13.85
CA ILE A 257 7.90 22.59 14.67
C ILE A 257 7.20 23.62 13.79
N SER A 258 7.88 24.12 12.74
CA SER A 258 7.31 25.12 11.84
C SER A 258 6.28 24.50 10.89
N PRO A 259 5.07 25.09 10.77
CA PRO A 259 4.05 24.63 9.80
C PRO A 259 4.57 24.53 8.38
N VAL A 260 5.40 25.49 7.95
CA VAL A 260 5.99 25.51 6.59
C VAL A 260 6.88 24.28 6.37
N ASN A 261 7.74 23.95 7.36
CA ASN A 261 8.61 22.78 7.26
C ASN A 261 7.78 21.48 7.29
N ILE A 262 6.72 21.43 8.10
CA ILE A 262 5.82 20.28 8.16
C ILE A 262 5.18 20.04 6.78
N TYR A 263 4.65 21.08 6.12
CA TYR A 263 4.11 20.96 4.76
C TYR A 263 5.16 20.53 3.75
N LEU A 264 6.36 21.12 3.79
CA LEU A 264 7.44 20.79 2.87
C LEU A 264 7.85 19.31 3.00
N PHE A 265 8.10 18.86 4.22
CA PHE A 265 8.50 17.47 4.46
C PHE A 265 7.38 16.48 4.18
N ALA A 266 6.13 16.83 4.46
CA ALA A 266 4.97 16.03 4.10
C ALA A 266 4.85 15.87 2.56
N ALA A 267 5.04 16.94 1.80
CA ALA A 267 5.02 16.92 0.34
C ALA A 267 6.16 16.05 -0.23
N LEU A 268 7.40 16.25 0.24
CA LEU A 268 8.57 15.51 -0.22
C LEU A 268 8.51 14.02 0.16
N PHE A 269 8.12 13.71 1.38
CA PHE A 269 7.92 12.33 1.81
C PHE A 269 6.79 11.68 1.03
N GLY A 270 5.65 12.38 0.88
CA GLY A 270 4.50 11.90 0.12
C GLY A 270 4.87 11.53 -1.31
N PHE A 271 5.59 12.44 -2.00
CA PHE A 271 6.08 12.21 -3.35
C PHE A 271 6.98 10.97 -3.44
N THR A 272 7.97 10.87 -2.55
CA THR A 272 8.96 9.79 -2.61
C THR A 272 8.37 8.44 -2.22
N TYR A 273 7.63 8.34 -1.11
CA TYR A 273 7.07 7.06 -0.67
C TYR A 273 6.07 6.47 -1.67
N SER A 274 5.24 7.31 -2.27
CA SER A 274 4.29 6.84 -3.30
C SER A 274 5.00 6.44 -4.60
N GLY A 275 6.08 7.11 -4.96
CA GLY A 275 6.94 6.71 -6.05
C GLY A 275 7.56 5.33 -5.83
N VAL A 276 7.92 5.00 -4.58
CA VAL A 276 8.37 3.66 -4.20
C VAL A 276 7.30 2.61 -4.50
N MET A 277 6.03 2.88 -4.19
CA MET A 277 4.94 1.92 -4.43
C MET A 277 4.81 1.55 -5.92
N SER A 278 4.93 2.53 -6.81
CA SER A 278 4.94 2.28 -8.26
C SER A 278 6.20 1.52 -8.68
N SER A 279 7.36 1.90 -8.17
CA SER A 279 8.63 1.25 -8.49
C SER A 279 8.66 -0.22 -8.07
N ILE A 280 8.07 -0.59 -6.93
CA ILE A 280 7.92 -1.99 -6.49
C ILE A 280 7.13 -2.79 -7.54
N LEU A 281 6.01 -2.25 -8.01
CA LEU A 281 5.18 -2.91 -9.02
C LEU A 281 5.92 -3.09 -10.34
N VAL A 282 6.63 -2.05 -10.79
CA VAL A 282 7.45 -2.10 -12.02
C VAL A 282 8.56 -3.14 -11.87
N CYS A 283 9.34 -3.13 -10.76
CA CYS A 283 10.39 -4.12 -10.49
C CYS A 283 9.84 -5.55 -10.53
N THR A 284 8.72 -5.79 -9.83
CA THR A 284 8.12 -7.12 -9.77
C THR A 284 7.66 -7.59 -11.16
N ARG A 285 7.11 -6.69 -11.98
CA ARG A 285 6.61 -7.02 -13.31
C ARG A 285 7.73 -7.27 -14.35
N VAL A 286 8.73 -6.40 -14.36
CA VAL A 286 9.79 -6.42 -15.41
C VAL A 286 10.81 -7.54 -15.17
N MET A 287 11.00 -7.97 -13.92
CA MET A 287 12.03 -8.96 -13.55
C MET A 287 11.55 -10.41 -13.53
N VAL A 288 10.27 -10.67 -13.84
CA VAL A 288 9.70 -12.03 -13.91
C VAL A 288 8.94 -12.21 -15.22
N THR A 289 8.71 -13.48 -15.64
CA THR A 289 7.88 -13.78 -16.82
C THR A 289 6.41 -13.39 -16.57
N ALA A 290 5.67 -13.15 -17.65
CA ALA A 290 4.24 -12.87 -17.58
C ALA A 290 3.47 -14.00 -16.85
N LYS A 291 3.86 -15.26 -17.10
CA LYS A 291 3.29 -16.46 -16.46
C LYS A 291 3.46 -16.47 -14.93
N PHE A 292 4.60 -16.00 -14.42
CA PHE A 292 4.87 -15.93 -12.99
C PHE A 292 4.45 -14.60 -12.35
N GLY A 293 4.14 -13.58 -13.18
CA GLY A 293 3.86 -12.22 -12.76
C GLY A 293 2.75 -12.09 -11.72
N ALA A 294 1.62 -12.78 -11.91
CA ALA A 294 0.51 -12.76 -10.97
C ALA A 294 0.91 -13.30 -9.58
N ARG A 295 1.67 -14.40 -9.53
CA ARG A 295 2.20 -14.97 -8.27
C ARG A 295 3.22 -14.04 -7.62
N ALA A 296 4.11 -13.47 -8.42
CA ALA A 296 5.11 -12.50 -7.95
C ALA A 296 4.44 -11.29 -7.30
N MET A 297 3.45 -10.70 -7.97
CA MET A 297 2.69 -9.54 -7.46
C MET A 297 1.94 -9.88 -6.16
N SER A 298 1.28 -11.04 -6.11
CA SER A 298 0.56 -11.48 -4.91
C SER A 298 1.49 -11.68 -3.71
N LEU A 299 2.64 -12.35 -3.93
CA LEU A 299 3.63 -12.58 -2.87
C LEU A 299 4.26 -11.26 -2.40
N THR A 300 4.68 -10.40 -3.32
CA THR A 300 5.24 -9.08 -2.98
C THR A 300 4.22 -8.24 -2.21
N SER A 301 2.95 -8.23 -2.65
CA SER A 301 1.88 -7.52 -1.94
C SER A 301 1.60 -8.10 -0.55
N PHE A 302 1.62 -9.44 -0.40
CA PHE A 302 1.48 -10.09 0.90
C PHE A 302 2.53 -9.61 1.89
N PHE A 303 3.81 -9.62 1.50
CA PHE A 303 4.90 -9.12 2.35
C PHE A 303 4.82 -7.61 2.57
N GLY A 304 4.31 -6.86 1.60
CA GLY A 304 4.02 -5.43 1.76
C GLY A 304 2.99 -5.17 2.87
N TRP A 305 1.89 -5.91 2.88
CA TRP A 305 0.87 -5.79 3.93
C TRP A 305 1.40 -6.19 5.31
N ILE A 306 2.29 -7.20 5.40
CA ILE A 306 3.00 -7.54 6.64
C ILE A 306 3.81 -6.34 7.13
N GLY A 307 4.61 -5.72 6.26
CA GLY A 307 5.40 -4.54 6.59
C GLY A 307 4.54 -3.36 7.05
N MET A 308 3.42 -3.10 6.34
CA MET A 308 2.47 -2.04 6.72
C MET A 308 1.86 -2.29 8.11
N GLY A 309 1.43 -3.52 8.38
CA GLY A 309 0.87 -3.88 9.68
C GLY A 309 1.89 -3.76 10.81
N LEU A 310 3.12 -4.24 10.59
CA LEU A 310 4.21 -4.15 11.57
C LEU A 310 4.57 -2.69 11.89
N GLY A 311 4.74 -1.85 10.87
CA GLY A 311 5.08 -0.43 11.07
C GLY A 311 3.98 0.33 11.81
N GLY A 312 2.71 0.08 11.47
CA GLY A 312 1.58 0.67 12.18
C GLY A 312 1.53 0.29 13.65
N PHE A 313 1.74 -1.00 13.97
CA PHE A 313 1.80 -1.47 15.36
C PHE A 313 3.01 -0.91 16.12
N LEU A 314 4.21 -1.01 15.53
CA LEU A 314 5.45 -0.56 16.16
C LEU A 314 5.38 0.92 16.54
N GLY A 315 4.80 1.77 15.69
CA GLY A 315 4.64 3.18 15.99
C GLY A 315 3.85 3.45 17.27
N GLY A 316 2.71 2.77 17.44
CA GLY A 316 1.89 2.90 18.65
C GLY A 316 2.53 2.26 19.88
N TYR A 317 3.11 1.07 19.72
CA TYR A 317 3.79 0.34 20.79
C TYR A 317 5.00 1.11 21.37
N LEU A 318 5.81 1.69 20.50
CA LEU A 318 6.95 2.48 20.94
C LEU A 318 6.52 3.78 21.61
N PHE A 319 5.43 4.39 21.15
CA PHE A 319 4.84 5.52 21.85
C PHE A 319 4.38 5.15 23.26
N ASP A 320 3.74 4.01 23.44
CA ASP A 320 3.29 3.54 24.77
C ASP A 320 4.47 3.32 25.74
N ILE A 321 5.67 2.96 25.23
CA ILE A 321 6.88 2.75 26.05
C ILE A 321 7.59 4.06 26.35
N PHE A 322 7.79 4.92 25.34
CA PHE A 322 8.66 6.09 25.42
C PHE A 322 7.93 7.41 25.66
N GLY A 323 6.61 7.45 25.44
CA GLY A 323 5.78 8.63 25.59
C GLY A 323 5.89 9.63 24.45
N ASP A 324 6.68 9.33 23.40
CA ASP A 324 6.86 10.15 22.21
C ASP A 324 7.00 9.31 20.94
N TYR A 325 7.03 9.96 19.77
CA TYR A 325 7.19 9.31 18.48
C TYR A 325 8.62 9.28 17.95
N ILE A 326 9.62 9.79 18.67
CA ILE A 326 11.00 9.87 18.19
C ILE A 326 11.52 8.47 17.80
N TRP A 327 11.34 7.50 18.68
CA TRP A 327 11.78 6.12 18.43
C TRP A 327 10.99 5.45 17.30
N ALA A 328 9.70 5.72 17.19
CA ALA A 328 8.87 5.16 16.11
C ALA A 328 9.39 5.61 14.72
N PHE A 329 9.63 6.90 14.55
CA PHE A 329 10.15 7.44 13.29
C PHE A 329 11.63 7.11 13.07
N THR A 330 12.43 6.94 14.13
CA THR A 330 13.82 6.44 14.04
C THR A 330 13.84 5.01 13.53
N ILE A 331 13.00 4.11 14.05
CA ILE A 331 12.91 2.72 13.57
C ILE A 331 12.38 2.67 12.13
N ALA A 332 11.47 3.57 11.76
CA ALA A 332 11.06 3.72 10.38
C ALA A 332 12.24 4.08 9.46
N GLY A 333 13.10 5.01 9.89
CA GLY A 333 14.33 5.36 9.17
C GLY A 333 15.32 4.21 9.06
N ILE A 334 15.55 3.48 10.17
CA ILE A 334 16.40 2.28 10.18
C ILE A 334 15.86 1.23 9.21
N SER A 335 14.54 1.02 9.20
CA SER A 335 13.89 0.10 8.24
C SER A 335 14.10 0.57 6.80
N GLY A 336 14.01 1.88 6.53
CA GLY A 336 14.36 2.44 5.22
C GLY A 336 15.81 2.16 4.81
N ILE A 337 16.77 2.28 5.74
CA ILE A 337 18.18 1.95 5.50
C ILE A 337 18.36 0.45 5.21
N LEU A 338 17.69 -0.43 5.95
CA LEU A 338 17.71 -1.87 5.71
C LEU A 338 17.14 -2.22 4.34
N ASN A 339 16.02 -1.59 3.94
CA ASN A 339 15.48 -1.74 2.60
C ASN A 339 16.51 -1.34 1.52
N LEU A 340 17.14 -0.17 1.64
CA LEU A 340 18.17 0.30 0.72
C LEU A 340 19.38 -0.65 0.66
N PHE A 341 19.79 -1.17 1.79
CA PHE A 341 20.89 -2.14 1.88
C PHE A 341 20.56 -3.43 1.11
N ILE A 342 19.35 -3.98 1.33
CA ILE A 342 18.88 -5.18 0.64
C ILE A 342 18.80 -4.94 -0.88
N LEU A 343 18.24 -3.81 -1.31
CA LEU A 343 18.17 -3.45 -2.73
C LEU A 343 19.54 -3.27 -3.37
N SER A 344 20.49 -2.69 -2.63
CA SER A 344 21.86 -2.51 -3.09
C SER A 344 22.57 -3.86 -3.27
N LEU A 345 22.40 -4.78 -2.32
CA LEU A 345 22.91 -6.17 -2.45
C LEU A 345 22.27 -6.89 -3.63
N PHE A 346 20.96 -6.73 -3.82
CA PHE A 346 20.25 -7.32 -4.95
C PHE A 346 20.78 -6.78 -6.28
N PHE A 347 20.97 -5.47 -6.38
CA PHE A 347 21.54 -4.83 -7.57
C PHE A 347 22.94 -5.34 -7.89
N MET A 348 23.82 -5.43 -6.88
CA MET A 348 25.17 -5.98 -7.05
C MET A 348 25.15 -7.44 -7.50
N LYS A 349 24.22 -8.25 -6.97
CA LYS A 349 24.07 -9.66 -7.36
C LYS A 349 23.64 -9.81 -8.81
N ILE A 350 22.69 -8.98 -9.28
CA ILE A 350 22.28 -8.95 -10.69
C ILE A 350 23.49 -8.62 -11.58
N LYS A 351 24.20 -7.54 -11.25
CA LYS A 351 25.36 -7.09 -12.03
C LYS A 351 26.47 -8.14 -12.09
N LYS A 352 26.75 -8.81 -10.96
CA LYS A 352 27.76 -9.88 -10.90
C LYS A 352 27.38 -11.06 -11.82
N ASN A 353 26.11 -11.49 -11.79
CA ASN A 353 25.66 -12.61 -12.60
C ASN A 353 25.61 -12.27 -14.10
N GLN A 354 25.35 -10.99 -14.47
CA GLN A 354 25.44 -10.52 -15.86
C GLN A 354 26.89 -10.50 -16.40
N SER A 355 27.87 -10.36 -15.51
CA SER A 355 29.29 -10.30 -15.87
C SER A 355 29.97 -11.68 -15.85
N ASP A 356 29.28 -12.79 -15.55
CA ASP A 356 29.84 -14.12 -15.47
C ASP A 356 29.87 -14.78 -16.88
N PRO A 357 31.05 -15.03 -17.48
CA PRO A 357 31.18 -15.55 -18.84
C PRO A 357 30.56 -16.93 -19.08
N LYS A 358 30.18 -17.63 -18.00
CA LYS A 358 29.56 -18.97 -18.10
C LYS A 358 28.15 -18.93 -18.64
N LEU A 359 27.48 -17.77 -18.66
CA LEU A 359 26.13 -17.59 -19.23
C LEU A 359 26.15 -17.27 -20.73
N GLU A 360 27.31 -16.84 -21.30
CA GLU A 360 27.43 -16.60 -22.74
C GLU A 360 27.52 -17.91 -23.56
N ILE A 361 27.95 -19.03 -22.95
CA ILE A 361 28.20 -20.29 -23.66
C ILE A 361 26.91 -21.09 -23.93
N THR A 362 25.77 -20.75 -23.29
CA THR A 362 24.50 -21.46 -23.50
C THR A 362 23.65 -20.92 -24.64
N ASN A 363 24.04 -19.82 -25.27
CA ASN A 363 23.31 -19.19 -26.38
C ASN A 363 23.89 -19.47 -27.78
N GLU A 364 24.87 -20.38 -27.91
CA GLU A 364 25.50 -20.79 -29.20
C GLU A 364 25.19 -22.22 -29.63
N TYR A 365 24.10 -22.84 -29.16
CA TYR A 365 23.70 -24.15 -29.71
C TYR A 365 22.21 -24.18 -30.04
#